data_5d1f84063875761c86d5b8872b82a896
#
_entry.id   5d1f84063875761c86d5b8872b82a896
#
_cell.length_a   1.000
_cell.length_b   1.000
_cell.length_c   1.000
_cell.angle_alpha   90.00
_cell.angle_beta   90.00
_cell.angle_gamma   90.00
#
_symmetry.space_group_name_H-M   'P 1'
#
loop_
_entity.id
_entity.type
_entity.pdbx_description
1 polymer ?
#
loop_
_entity_poly.entity_id
_entity_poly.type
_entity_poly.pdbx_seq_one_letter_code
_entity_poly.pdbx_strand_id
1 'polypeptide(L)'
;MASGNSLRVQQQADFARTLCHLILWAQQQGMTITLGEVERPPILAELYASMRKGIKDSQHLDRLAADLRLYLSGVYQEDTPAYARLGEQWKKLDKRARWGGDFPKPDGNHFEFIDEERV
;
A
#
# COMPACT_ATOMS: atom_id res chain seq x y z
N MET A 1 -4.51 25.35 14.12
CA MET A 1 -4.76 24.89 13.62
C MET A 1 -4.32 24.08 13.00
N ALA A 2 -4.12 23.65 13.45
CA ALA A 2 -3.62 22.88 12.58
C ALA A 2 -4.21 23.09 11.47
N SER A 3 -4.33 24.05 11.48
CA SER A 3 -5.09 24.50 10.49
C SER A 3 -4.74 24.05 9.18
N GLY A 4 -3.60 23.74 8.95
CA GLY A 4 -3.20 23.42 7.63
C GLY A 4 -3.47 22.01 7.20
N ASN A 5 -3.64 21.12 8.16
CA ASN A 5 -3.71 19.70 7.83
C ASN A 5 -5.04 19.11 8.25
N SER A 6 -5.82 18.69 7.26
CA SER A 6 -6.97 17.87 7.53
C SER A 6 -6.54 16.49 8.04
N LEU A 7 -7.48 15.76 8.59
CA LEU A 7 -7.24 14.38 8.98
C LEU A 7 -6.70 13.55 7.80
N ARG A 8 -7.25 13.79 6.61
CA ARG A 8 -6.83 13.08 5.39
C ARG A 8 -5.35 13.32 5.07
N VAL A 9 -4.93 14.59 5.13
CA VAL A 9 -3.54 14.93 4.85
C VAL A 9 -2.61 14.31 5.89
N GLN A 10 -3.01 14.32 7.16
CA GLN A 10 -2.21 13.70 8.20
C GLN A 10 -2.10 12.19 8.01
N GLN A 11 -3.19 11.54 7.63
CA GLN A 11 -3.16 10.11 7.32
C GLN A 11 -2.22 9.81 6.15
N GLN A 12 -2.26 10.64 5.11
CA GLN A 12 -1.38 10.46 3.95
C GLN A 12 0.09 10.60 4.34
N ALA A 13 0.41 11.58 5.19
CA ALA A 13 1.78 11.78 5.66
C ALA A 13 2.25 10.62 6.53
N ASP A 14 1.39 10.14 7.41
CA ASP A 14 1.70 8.99 8.27
C ASP A 14 1.90 7.72 7.42
N PHE A 15 1.07 7.52 6.42
CA PHE A 15 1.20 6.39 5.50
C PHE A 15 2.53 6.45 4.77
N ALA A 16 2.87 7.60 4.20
CA ALA A 16 4.12 7.76 3.46
C ALA A 16 5.33 7.48 4.35
N ARG A 17 5.34 8.00 5.57
CA ARG A 17 6.43 7.77 6.51
C ARG A 17 6.55 6.28 6.85
N THR A 18 5.43 5.63 7.15
CA THR A 18 5.42 4.21 7.52
C THR A 18 5.88 3.35 6.35
N LEU A 19 5.46 3.69 5.14
CA LEU A 19 5.90 2.98 3.94
C LEU A 19 7.41 3.09 3.75
N CYS A 20 7.98 4.27 4.01
CA CYS A 20 9.44 4.44 3.93
C CYS A 20 10.15 3.55 4.94
N HIS A 21 9.62 3.44 6.15
CA HIS A 21 10.19 2.55 7.17
C HIS A 21 10.17 1.09 6.71
N LEU A 22 9.07 0.65 6.10
CA LEU A 22 8.98 -0.71 5.57
C LEU A 22 10.02 -0.96 4.50
N ILE A 23 10.16 -0.04 3.56
CA ILE A 23 11.09 -0.18 2.45
C ILE A 23 12.54 -0.25 2.96
N LEU A 24 12.90 0.63 3.89
CA LEU A 24 14.24 0.63 4.46
C LEU A 24 14.52 -0.68 5.21
N TRP A 25 13.55 -1.14 5.99
CA TRP A 25 13.69 -2.41 6.69
C TRP A 25 13.92 -3.56 5.70
N ALA A 26 13.12 -3.59 4.62
CA ALA A 26 13.24 -4.65 3.61
C ALA A 26 14.63 -4.66 2.97
N GLN A 27 15.15 -3.48 2.64
CA GLN A 27 16.49 -3.38 2.06
C GLN A 27 17.55 -3.85 3.03
N GLN A 28 17.39 -3.59 4.32
CA GLN A 28 18.31 -4.10 5.33
C GLN A 28 18.25 -5.61 5.45
N GLN A 29 17.14 -6.22 5.07
CA GLN A 29 16.97 -7.68 5.05
C GLN A 29 17.48 -8.31 3.74
N GLY A 30 18.04 -7.51 2.84
CA GLY A 30 18.53 -8.01 1.57
C GLY A 30 17.48 -8.11 0.47
N MET A 31 16.30 -7.54 0.69
CA MET A 31 15.25 -7.51 -0.33
C MET A 31 15.43 -6.30 -1.23
N THR A 32 15.15 -6.45 -2.52
CA THR A 32 15.12 -5.33 -3.46
C THR A 32 13.66 -4.94 -3.68
N ILE A 33 13.34 -3.67 -3.41
CA ILE A 33 11.98 -3.18 -3.50
C ILE A 33 11.92 -2.05 -4.53
N THR A 34 10.94 -2.12 -5.43
CA THR A 34 10.61 -0.99 -6.30
C THR A 34 9.15 -0.60 -6.08
N LEU A 35 8.81 0.61 -6.48
CA LEU A 35 7.45 1.09 -6.31
C LEU A 35 6.59 0.67 -7.49
N GLY A 36 5.42 0.13 -7.19
CA GLY A 36 4.38 -0.06 -8.16
C GLY A 36 3.45 1.13 -8.13
N GLU A 37 2.14 0.87 -8.08
CA GLU A 37 1.14 1.94 -8.06
C GLU A 37 0.97 2.47 -6.65
N VAL A 38 1.13 3.80 -6.47
CA VAL A 38 0.91 4.45 -5.16
C VAL A 38 -0.42 5.21 -5.18
N GLU A 39 -0.67 5.96 -6.24
CA GLU A 39 -1.92 6.69 -6.41
C GLU A 39 -2.43 6.47 -7.83
N ARG A 40 -3.67 5.99 -7.93
CA ARG A 40 -4.27 5.79 -9.24
C ARG A 40 -4.92 7.10 -9.68
N PRO A 41 -4.60 7.61 -10.89
CA PRO A 41 -5.27 8.80 -11.41
C PRO A 41 -6.80 8.59 -11.43
N PRO A 42 -7.59 9.61 -11.09
CA PRO A 42 -9.05 9.46 -11.04
C PRO A 42 -9.67 8.96 -12.34
N ILE A 43 -9.18 9.44 -13.48
CA ILE A 43 -9.70 8.99 -14.78
C ILE A 43 -9.44 7.51 -15.00
N LEU A 44 -8.29 7.01 -14.57
CA LEU A 44 -7.97 5.59 -14.69
C LEU A 44 -8.84 4.75 -13.77
N ALA A 45 -9.08 5.23 -12.55
CA ALA A 45 -9.96 4.54 -11.60
C ALA A 45 -11.39 4.45 -12.15
N GLU A 46 -11.88 5.52 -12.78
CA GLU A 46 -13.20 5.52 -13.38
C GLU A 46 -13.27 4.53 -14.55
N LEU A 47 -12.25 4.52 -15.38
CA LEU A 47 -12.18 3.60 -16.50
C LEU A 47 -12.18 2.15 -15.99
N TYR A 48 -11.38 1.85 -14.98
CA TYR A 48 -11.33 0.51 -14.41
C TYR A 48 -12.67 0.11 -13.80
N ALA A 49 -13.34 1.03 -13.11
CA ALA A 49 -14.65 0.77 -12.52
C ALA A 49 -15.68 0.44 -13.60
N SER A 50 -15.70 1.21 -14.70
CA SER A 50 -16.62 0.95 -15.81
C SER A 50 -16.34 -0.37 -16.49
N MET A 51 -15.11 -0.83 -16.43
CA MET A 51 -14.69 -2.13 -16.98
C MET A 51 -14.75 -3.24 -15.93
N ARG A 52 -15.22 -2.95 -14.72
CA ARG A 52 -15.25 -3.87 -13.59
C ARG A 52 -13.86 -4.41 -13.23
N LYS A 53 -12.83 -3.60 -13.46
CA LYS A 53 -11.45 -3.98 -13.16
C LYS A 53 -10.86 -3.19 -12.01
N GLY A 54 -11.64 -2.32 -11.38
CA GLY A 54 -11.18 -1.50 -10.28
C GLY A 54 -12.32 -0.96 -9.46
N ILE A 55 -11.99 -0.31 -8.35
CA ILE A 55 -12.94 0.30 -7.44
C ILE A 55 -12.69 1.80 -7.46
N LYS A 56 -13.76 2.57 -7.75
CA LYS A 56 -13.66 4.03 -7.87
C LYS A 56 -13.15 4.68 -6.57
N ASP A 57 -13.54 4.14 -5.44
CA ASP A 57 -13.16 4.65 -4.11
C ASP A 57 -12.01 3.90 -3.49
N SER A 58 -11.09 3.38 -4.31
CA SER A 58 -9.99 2.60 -3.77
C SER A 58 -9.09 3.46 -2.87
N GLN A 59 -8.37 2.82 -1.94
CA GLN A 59 -7.42 3.49 -1.07
C GLN A 59 -6.27 4.13 -1.85
N HIS A 60 -5.98 3.64 -3.06
CA HIS A 60 -4.98 4.28 -3.93
C HIS A 60 -5.36 5.70 -4.31
N LEU A 61 -6.66 5.97 -4.54
CA LEU A 61 -7.14 7.33 -4.82
C LEU A 61 -6.92 8.27 -3.64
N ASP A 62 -6.96 7.71 -2.43
CA ASP A 62 -6.80 8.50 -1.20
C ASP A 62 -5.36 8.60 -0.76
N ARG A 63 -4.42 8.05 -1.52
CA ARG A 63 -2.99 7.99 -1.19
C ARG A 63 -2.74 7.26 0.12
N LEU A 64 -3.56 6.26 0.41
CA LEU A 64 -3.45 5.42 1.60
C LEU A 64 -3.13 3.98 1.22
N ALA A 65 -2.65 3.76 0.00
CA ALA A 65 -2.25 2.44 -0.45
C ALA A 65 -1.10 2.52 -1.44
N ALA A 66 -0.30 1.48 -1.49
CA ALA A 66 0.79 1.36 -2.43
C ALA A 66 0.98 -0.11 -2.81
N ASP A 67 1.35 -0.33 -4.05
CA ASP A 67 1.84 -1.63 -4.48
C ASP A 67 3.35 -1.59 -4.50
N LEU A 68 3.97 -2.58 -3.87
CA LEU A 68 5.42 -2.74 -3.88
C LEU A 68 5.79 -3.93 -4.74
N ARG A 69 6.92 -3.83 -5.42
CA ARG A 69 7.43 -4.93 -6.23
C ARG A 69 8.68 -5.47 -5.56
N LEU A 70 8.65 -6.76 -5.24
CA LEU A 70 9.73 -7.45 -4.57
C LEU A 70 10.56 -8.24 -5.57
N TYR A 71 11.88 -8.07 -5.49
CA TYR A 71 12.83 -8.88 -6.24
C TYR A 71 13.75 -9.59 -5.25
N LEU A 72 13.96 -10.87 -5.44
CA LEU A 72 14.89 -11.66 -4.64
C LEU A 72 15.95 -12.22 -5.58
N SER A 73 17.20 -11.88 -5.31
CA SER A 73 18.34 -12.26 -6.16
C SER A 73 18.08 -11.91 -7.64
N GLY A 74 17.52 -10.73 -7.87
CA GLY A 74 17.23 -10.23 -9.21
C GLY A 74 15.98 -10.79 -9.86
N VAL A 75 15.23 -11.65 -9.18
CA VAL A 75 14.02 -12.27 -9.73
C VAL A 75 12.78 -11.62 -9.14
N TYR A 76 11.89 -11.15 -10.02
CA TYR A 76 10.62 -10.56 -9.61
C TYR A 76 9.72 -11.61 -8.98
N GLN A 77 9.09 -11.26 -7.86
CA GLN A 77 8.20 -12.14 -7.13
C GLN A 77 6.74 -11.73 -7.39
N GLU A 78 5.94 -12.68 -7.88
CA GLU A 78 4.54 -12.41 -8.18
C GLU A 78 3.58 -12.98 -7.13
N ASP A 79 3.98 -14.03 -6.44
CA ASP A 79 3.08 -14.79 -5.57
C ASP A 79 2.96 -14.16 -4.18
N THR A 80 1.75 -14.16 -3.65
CA THR A 80 1.46 -13.63 -2.32
C THR A 80 2.37 -14.18 -1.23
N PRO A 81 2.67 -15.50 -1.15
CA PRO A 81 3.55 -15.99 -0.10
C PRO A 81 4.94 -15.35 -0.07
N ALA A 82 5.46 -14.93 -1.23
CA ALA A 82 6.77 -14.29 -1.28
C ALA A 82 6.78 -12.96 -0.52
N TYR A 83 5.63 -12.32 -0.37
CA TYR A 83 5.48 -11.03 0.29
C TYR A 83 5.14 -11.16 1.78
N ALA A 84 5.05 -12.38 2.32
CA ALA A 84 4.59 -12.57 3.70
C ALA A 84 5.46 -11.85 4.72
N ARG A 85 6.78 -11.87 4.55
CA ARG A 85 7.67 -11.16 5.48
C ARG A 85 7.42 -9.65 5.47
N LEU A 86 7.20 -9.09 4.29
CA LEU A 86 6.85 -7.67 4.16
C LEU A 86 5.49 -7.39 4.81
N GLY A 87 4.50 -8.23 4.55
CA GLY A 87 3.16 -8.07 5.09
C GLY A 87 3.13 -8.12 6.61
N GLU A 88 3.86 -9.07 7.20
CA GLU A 88 3.91 -9.20 8.65
C GLU A 88 4.62 -7.99 9.29
N GLN A 89 5.70 -7.53 8.69
CA GLN A 89 6.39 -6.34 9.17
C GLN A 89 5.51 -5.10 9.04
N TRP A 90 4.81 -4.96 7.91
CA TRP A 90 3.89 -3.85 7.68
C TRP A 90 2.86 -3.74 8.80
N LYS A 91 2.24 -4.86 9.15
CA LYS A 91 1.21 -4.89 10.20
C LYS A 91 1.75 -4.53 11.58
N LYS A 92 3.05 -4.68 11.81
CA LYS A 92 3.68 -4.31 13.07
C LYS A 92 4.01 -2.84 13.18
N LEU A 93 4.10 -2.14 12.06
CA LEU A 93 4.56 -0.75 12.04
C LEU A 93 3.48 0.24 12.48
N ASP A 94 2.22 -0.08 12.25
CA ASP A 94 1.12 0.82 12.59
C ASP A 94 -0.18 0.01 12.72
N LYS A 95 -1.02 0.39 13.67
CA LYS A 95 -2.28 -0.31 13.90
C LYS A 95 -3.28 -0.16 12.74
N ARG A 96 -3.11 0.86 11.92
CA ARG A 96 -3.97 1.08 10.74
C ARG A 96 -3.53 0.26 9.54
N ALA A 97 -2.37 -0.38 9.62
CA ALA A 97 -1.79 -1.09 8.49
C ALA A 97 -2.56 -2.37 8.17
N ARG A 98 -2.88 -2.53 6.89
CA ARG A 98 -3.47 -3.77 6.37
C ARG A 98 -2.65 -4.23 5.19
N TRP A 99 -2.44 -5.53 5.11
CA TRP A 99 -1.70 -6.15 4.01
C TRP A 99 -2.65 -6.91 3.10
N GLY A 100 -2.50 -6.71 1.79
CA GLY A 100 -3.38 -7.34 0.81
C GLY A 100 -3.34 -8.87 0.81
N GLY A 101 -2.27 -9.47 1.32
CA GLY A 101 -2.18 -10.91 1.44
C GLY A 101 -3.22 -11.54 2.38
N ASP A 102 -3.78 -10.72 3.28
CA ASP A 102 -4.81 -11.16 4.22
C ASP A 102 -6.23 -10.99 3.67
N PHE A 103 -6.38 -10.43 2.49
CA PHE A 103 -7.70 -10.17 1.92
C PHE A 103 -8.36 -11.48 1.46
N PRO A 104 -9.71 -11.52 1.39
CA PRO A 104 -10.41 -12.70 0.86
C PRO A 104 -9.92 -13.08 -0.54
N LYS A 105 -9.56 -12.10 -1.35
CA LYS A 105 -8.89 -12.31 -2.62
C LYS A 105 -7.46 -11.79 -2.45
N PRO A 106 -6.51 -12.66 -2.13
CA PRO A 106 -5.16 -12.22 -1.74
C PRO A 106 -4.46 -11.41 -2.83
N ASP A 107 -3.77 -10.36 -2.39
CA ASP A 107 -3.01 -9.46 -3.25
C ASP A 107 -1.76 -9.05 -2.48
N GLY A 108 -0.73 -9.89 -2.52
CA GLY A 108 0.42 -9.79 -1.63
C GLY A 108 1.28 -8.54 -1.78
N ASN A 109 1.26 -7.90 -2.95
CA ASN A 109 2.06 -6.70 -3.18
C ASN A 109 1.35 -5.41 -2.73
N HIS A 110 0.13 -5.52 -2.21
CA HIS A 110 -0.70 -4.39 -1.81
C HIS A 110 -0.58 -4.09 -0.32
N PHE A 111 -0.29 -2.82 0.03
CA PHE A 111 -0.11 -2.34 1.40
C PHE A 111 -0.92 -1.08 1.59
N GLU A 112 -1.73 -1.03 2.62
CA GLU A 112 -2.62 0.11 2.82
C GLU A 112 -2.82 0.46 4.29
N PHE A 113 -3.37 1.64 4.54
CA PHE A 113 -3.92 2.03 5.84
C PHE A 113 -5.44 2.03 5.76
N ILE A 114 -6.08 1.71 6.88
CA ILE A 114 -7.51 1.93 7.03
C ILE A 114 -7.75 3.44 6.99
N ASP A 115 -8.72 3.86 6.18
CA ASP A 115 -9.09 5.26 6.09
C ASP A 115 -10.02 5.62 7.24
N GLU A 116 -9.50 6.36 8.20
CA GLU A 116 -10.27 6.71 9.41
C GLU A 116 -11.46 7.62 9.12
N GLU A 117 -11.44 8.34 8.01
CA GLU A 117 -12.57 9.18 7.61
C GLU A 117 -13.72 8.39 7.01
N ARG A 118 -13.50 7.13 6.64
CA ARG A 118 -14.51 6.28 6.02
C ARG A 118 -15.09 5.22 6.96
N VAL A 119 -14.63 5.22 8.17
CA VAL A 119 -15.06 4.21 9.16
C VAL A 119 -16.35 4.63 9.83
#